data_7d0111304ef04fc70ae1bf0f323edca7
#
_entry.id   7d0111304ef04fc70ae1bf0f323edca7
#
_cell.length_a   1.000
_cell.length_b   1.000
_cell.length_c   1.000
_cell.angle_alpha   90.00
_cell.angle_beta   90.00
_cell.angle_gamma   90.00
#
_symmetry.space_group_name_H-M   'P 1'
#
loop_
_entity.id
_entity.type
_entity.pdbx_description
1 polymer ?
#
loop_
_entity_poly.entity_id
_entity_poly.type
_entity_poly.pdbx_seq_one_letter_code
_entity_poly.pdbx_strand_id
1 'polypeptide(L)'
;MVATNIKIISAFKRVALAIFSCWILSVNAAVLPDERLDILEHQYEGGGVKISGPSILVRKDIGRSVSVSANYYVDLVSSASIDVHSSGSRYSEERKQKSVGIDYMHDRTSFSLGYTTSDENDYQAKTYNLGVTQTFFGDLTTLNFSFGFGQDQVLKNRKIEGSLEGETDPDFRPLDKERRTYSLNISQILTRNLITELSVESNTEACIDMLEFETCLNNPYRNYSYLDPNGQRASKPENYPLTHNSDAVSLRAMYHLPFSASVRLEGRHYTDNWGVSANNAEIRYTHDFKKDLLVELKYRVYSQTAADFYSDLFPYEKSQTFLARDKELSPFSSKTIGLGVTYKLPWAIPYFEKSTANLFWDHVKIDYDDFRDYNNFAKATTPEGGYKVGEEPLYSLKADVIRFYLSFWF
;
A
#
# COMPACT_ATOMS: atom_id res chain seq x y z
N MET A 1 19.10 -48.74 23.29
CA MET A 1 18.61 -47.51 22.64
C MET A 1 19.08 -46.22 23.34
N VAL A 2 20.37 -46.10 23.73
CA VAL A 2 20.91 -44.92 24.43
C VAL A 2 22.20 -44.36 23.78
N ALA A 3 22.75 -45.01 22.76
CA ALA A 3 24.04 -44.59 22.18
C ALA A 3 23.95 -43.65 20.99
N THR A 4 22.76 -43.39 20.45
CA THR A 4 22.57 -42.55 19.23
C THR A 4 22.40 -41.06 19.54
N ASN A 5 21.93 -40.71 20.75
CA ASN A 5 21.68 -39.31 21.13
C ASN A 5 22.95 -38.51 21.50
N ILE A 6 24.04 -39.15 21.87
CA ILE A 6 25.28 -38.46 22.28
C ILE A 6 26.07 -37.95 21.07
N LYS A 7 25.98 -38.61 19.90
CA LYS A 7 26.69 -38.18 18.68
C LYS A 7 26.02 -36.96 18.00
N ILE A 8 24.70 -36.85 18.08
CA ILE A 8 23.97 -35.72 17.51
C ILE A 8 24.22 -34.46 18.33
N ILE A 9 24.24 -34.54 19.66
CA ILE A 9 24.52 -33.39 20.54
C ILE A 9 25.97 -32.88 20.37
N SER A 10 26.94 -33.80 20.14
CA SER A 10 28.34 -33.43 19.91
C SER A 10 28.56 -32.79 18.52
N ALA A 11 27.80 -33.19 17.50
CA ALA A 11 27.83 -32.57 16.18
C ALA A 11 27.21 -31.19 16.21
N PHE A 12 26.09 -31.01 16.91
CA PHE A 12 25.44 -29.68 17.09
C PHE A 12 26.33 -28.69 17.86
N LYS A 13 27.05 -29.16 18.90
CA LYS A 13 28.02 -28.32 19.63
C LYS A 13 29.22 -27.91 18.77
N ARG A 14 29.70 -28.79 17.88
CA ARG A 14 30.82 -28.46 16.97
C ARG A 14 30.40 -27.52 15.84
N VAL A 15 29.19 -27.65 15.32
CA VAL A 15 28.63 -26.73 14.35
C VAL A 15 28.34 -25.38 14.99
N ALA A 16 27.77 -25.32 16.20
CA ALA A 16 27.58 -24.11 16.96
C ALA A 16 28.88 -23.39 17.32
N LEU A 17 29.96 -24.16 17.64
CA LEU A 17 31.28 -23.60 17.93
C LEU A 17 31.98 -23.11 16.67
N ALA A 18 31.79 -23.74 15.50
CA ALA A 18 32.30 -23.29 14.22
C ALA A 18 31.61 -22.01 13.71
N ILE A 19 30.32 -21.87 14.00
CA ILE A 19 29.57 -20.64 13.72
C ILE A 19 30.01 -19.48 14.65
N PHE A 20 30.39 -19.79 15.89
CA PHE A 20 30.84 -18.79 16.86
C PHE A 20 32.32 -18.35 16.66
N SER A 21 33.16 -19.15 15.98
CA SER A 21 34.55 -18.80 15.70
C SER A 21 34.81 -18.02 14.40
N CYS A 22 33.76 -17.76 13.61
CA CYS A 22 33.84 -16.90 12.41
C CYS A 22 33.66 -15.39 12.69
N TRP A 23 33.74 -14.97 13.96
CA TRP A 23 33.39 -13.63 14.46
C TRP A 23 34.55 -12.63 14.48
N ILE A 24 35.63 -12.81 13.74
CA ILE A 24 36.70 -11.81 13.68
C ILE A 24 37.12 -11.56 12.23
N LEU A 25 36.32 -10.79 11.51
CA LEU A 25 36.80 -9.86 10.49
C LEU A 25 35.73 -8.78 10.35
N SER A 26 35.95 -7.66 11.04
CA SER A 26 35.11 -6.46 10.97
C SER A 26 35.28 -5.79 9.61
N VAL A 27 34.43 -6.13 8.68
CA VAL A 27 34.11 -5.25 7.55
C VAL A 27 32.70 -4.78 7.78
N ASN A 28 32.57 -3.54 8.25
CA ASN A 28 31.27 -2.88 8.45
C ASN A 28 30.65 -2.62 7.08
N ALA A 29 29.49 -3.18 6.81
CA ALA A 29 28.72 -2.90 5.60
C ALA A 29 27.21 -2.76 5.81
N ALA A 30 26.70 -2.86 7.02
CA ALA A 30 25.40 -2.26 7.33
C ALA A 30 25.59 -0.74 7.36
N VAL A 31 24.76 0.02 6.65
CA VAL A 31 24.82 1.48 6.57
C VAL A 31 23.49 2.01 7.08
N LEU A 32 23.54 3.04 7.92
CA LEU A 32 22.36 3.79 8.29
C LEU A 32 21.70 4.37 7.03
N PRO A 33 20.37 4.55 7.02
CA PRO A 33 19.70 5.24 5.92
C PRO A 33 20.26 6.67 5.75
N ASP A 34 20.45 7.10 4.51
CA ASP A 34 21.06 8.40 4.19
C ASP A 34 20.38 9.58 4.92
N GLU A 35 21.19 10.48 5.45
CA GLU A 35 20.74 11.78 5.97
C GLU A 35 20.17 12.61 4.83
N ARG A 36 18.89 12.98 4.90
CA ARG A 36 18.24 13.72 3.82
C ARG A 36 17.01 14.50 4.24
N LEU A 37 16.68 15.50 3.43
CA LEU A 37 15.42 16.21 3.41
C LEU A 37 14.72 15.92 2.07
N ASP A 38 13.50 15.38 2.11
CA ASP A 38 12.64 15.24 0.92
C ASP A 38 11.43 16.16 1.07
N ILE A 39 11.10 16.89 0.01
CA ILE A 39 9.90 17.72 -0.09
C ILE A 39 9.14 17.23 -1.32
N LEU A 40 7.97 16.65 -1.11
CA LEU A 40 7.13 16.04 -2.14
C LEU A 40 5.83 16.83 -2.29
N GLU A 41 5.42 17.03 -3.53
CA GLU A 41 4.05 17.34 -3.91
C GLU A 41 3.54 16.21 -4.79
N HIS A 42 2.34 15.69 -4.50
CA HIS A 42 1.73 14.63 -5.28
C HIS A 42 0.32 15.04 -5.71
N GLN A 43 -0.09 14.51 -6.86
CA GLN A 43 -1.42 14.68 -7.41
C GLN A 43 -1.90 13.37 -8.02
N TYR A 44 -3.11 12.96 -7.67
CA TYR A 44 -3.87 11.90 -8.33
C TYR A 44 -5.15 12.51 -8.91
N GLU A 45 -5.49 12.17 -10.15
CA GLU A 45 -6.74 12.56 -10.78
C GLU A 45 -7.28 11.42 -11.64
N GLY A 46 -8.45 10.90 -11.29
CA GLY A 46 -9.08 9.81 -12.05
C GLY A 46 -10.35 9.28 -11.39
N GLY A 47 -11.26 8.74 -12.18
CA GLY A 47 -12.50 8.14 -11.70
C GLY A 47 -13.41 9.09 -10.90
N GLY A 48 -13.29 10.41 -11.13
CA GLY A 48 -14.01 11.42 -10.37
C GLY A 48 -13.39 11.76 -9.01
N VAL A 49 -12.22 11.20 -8.68
CA VAL A 49 -11.46 11.51 -7.46
C VAL A 49 -10.26 12.36 -7.81
N LYS A 50 -9.99 13.38 -7.02
CA LYS A 50 -8.78 14.16 -7.05
C LYS A 50 -8.16 14.19 -5.66
N ILE A 51 -6.89 13.81 -5.57
CA ILE A 51 -6.09 13.84 -4.34
C ILE A 51 -4.85 14.67 -4.62
N SER A 52 -4.47 15.53 -3.71
CA SER A 52 -3.21 16.28 -3.79
C SER A 52 -2.73 16.64 -2.39
N GLY A 53 -1.44 16.87 -2.25
CA GLY A 53 -0.90 17.38 -1.01
C GLY A 53 0.60 17.25 -0.88
N PRO A 54 1.19 17.98 0.09
CA PRO A 54 2.60 17.96 0.37
C PRO A 54 3.00 16.82 1.31
N SER A 55 4.25 16.39 1.18
CA SER A 55 4.94 15.58 2.18
C SER A 55 6.33 16.12 2.43
N ILE A 56 6.75 16.13 3.68
CA ILE A 56 8.09 16.52 4.10
C ILE A 56 8.67 15.41 4.96
N LEU A 57 9.80 14.86 4.54
CA LEU A 57 10.59 13.88 5.29
C LEU A 57 11.94 14.50 5.64
N VAL A 58 12.30 14.45 6.91
CA VAL A 58 13.64 14.79 7.38
C VAL A 58 14.23 13.57 8.06
N ARG A 59 15.48 13.26 7.72
CA ARG A 59 16.27 12.21 8.38
C ARG A 59 17.64 12.77 8.73
N LYS A 60 18.08 12.53 9.97
CA LYS A 60 19.35 13.00 10.48
C LYS A 60 20.03 11.95 11.34
N ASP A 61 21.34 11.80 11.20
CA ASP A 61 22.12 10.89 12.00
C ASP A 61 22.57 11.56 13.31
N ILE A 62 22.57 10.78 14.38
CA ILE A 62 23.07 11.16 15.70
C ILE A 62 24.26 10.26 16.00
N GLY A 63 25.45 10.77 15.76
CA GLY A 63 26.69 10.00 15.83
C GLY A 63 26.82 9.03 14.67
N ARG A 64 27.33 7.80 14.91
CA ARG A 64 27.64 6.81 13.86
C ARG A 64 26.67 5.62 13.80
N SER A 65 25.79 5.52 14.78
CA SER A 65 25.00 4.31 14.98
C SER A 65 23.49 4.57 15.10
N VAL A 66 23.06 5.82 15.14
CA VAL A 66 21.64 6.18 15.32
C VAL A 66 21.23 7.13 14.19
N SER A 67 20.10 6.85 13.56
CA SER A 67 19.42 7.76 12.63
C SER A 67 18.02 8.06 13.15
N VAL A 68 17.59 9.31 13.11
CA VAL A 68 16.23 9.72 13.45
C VAL A 68 15.53 10.31 12.24
N SER A 69 14.24 10.00 12.11
CA SER A 69 13.43 10.52 11.02
C SER A 69 12.10 11.06 11.50
N ALA A 70 11.59 12.08 10.80
CA ALA A 70 10.25 12.60 10.97
C ALA A 70 9.64 12.85 9.59
N ASN A 71 8.36 12.48 9.43
CA ASN A 71 7.61 12.73 8.21
C ASN A 71 6.26 13.36 8.53
N TYR A 72 5.88 14.35 7.75
CA TYR A 72 4.56 14.94 7.73
C TYR A 72 4.00 14.84 6.31
N TYR A 73 2.79 14.29 6.19
CA TYR A 73 2.15 13.99 4.91
C TYR A 73 0.69 14.43 4.98
N VAL A 74 0.21 15.09 3.92
CA VAL A 74 -1.17 15.56 3.81
C VAL A 74 -1.76 15.06 2.49
N ASP A 75 -2.97 14.52 2.55
CA ASP A 75 -3.85 14.28 1.40
C ASP A 75 -5.09 15.17 1.50
N LEU A 76 -5.29 16.02 0.50
CA LEU A 76 -6.53 16.74 0.28
C LEU A 76 -7.34 15.97 -0.75
N VAL A 77 -8.40 15.29 -0.30
CA VAL A 77 -9.24 14.45 -1.13
C VAL A 77 -10.50 15.21 -1.52
N SER A 78 -10.77 15.31 -2.81
CA SER A 78 -12.06 15.75 -3.33
C SER A 78 -12.65 14.63 -4.16
N SER A 79 -13.79 14.08 -3.77
CA SER A 79 -14.38 12.93 -4.42
C SER A 79 -15.73 13.24 -5.05
N ALA A 80 -15.83 12.91 -6.32
CA ALA A 80 -17.07 12.80 -7.08
C ALA A 80 -17.09 11.45 -7.84
N SER A 81 -16.53 10.40 -7.20
CA SER A 81 -16.45 9.06 -7.78
C SER A 81 -17.84 8.47 -8.03
N ILE A 82 -17.89 7.36 -8.77
CA ILE A 82 -19.14 6.66 -9.06
C ILE A 82 -19.87 6.23 -7.79
N ASP A 83 -19.14 5.87 -6.74
CA ASP A 83 -19.71 5.47 -5.45
C ASP A 83 -20.41 6.64 -4.77
N VAL A 84 -19.82 7.84 -4.85
CA VAL A 84 -20.40 9.08 -4.33
C VAL A 84 -21.64 9.49 -5.12
N HIS A 85 -21.63 9.36 -6.44
CA HIS A 85 -22.80 9.65 -7.27
C HIS A 85 -23.98 8.71 -7.03
N SER A 86 -23.68 7.49 -6.61
CA SER A 86 -24.72 6.48 -6.35
C SER A 86 -25.28 6.48 -4.94
N SER A 87 -24.51 6.96 -3.95
CA SER A 87 -24.88 6.85 -2.53
C SER A 87 -24.85 8.19 -1.78
N GLY A 88 -24.37 9.26 -2.38
CA GLY A 88 -24.20 10.53 -1.66
C GLY A 88 -23.85 11.71 -2.54
N SER A 89 -23.51 12.80 -1.92
CA SER A 89 -23.03 14.04 -2.54
C SER A 89 -21.50 14.07 -2.53
N ARG A 90 -20.94 14.94 -3.38
CA ARG A 90 -19.51 15.27 -3.39
C ARG A 90 -19.03 15.61 -1.99
N TYR A 91 -17.89 15.09 -1.59
CA TYR A 91 -17.25 15.43 -0.33
C TYR A 91 -15.81 15.87 -0.55
N SER A 92 -15.30 16.61 0.41
CA SER A 92 -13.90 16.95 0.54
C SER A 92 -13.42 16.46 1.89
N GLU A 93 -12.23 15.87 1.93
CA GLU A 93 -11.64 15.29 3.12
C GLU A 93 -10.16 15.62 3.18
N GLU A 94 -9.64 15.79 4.38
CA GLU A 94 -8.23 16.01 4.63
C GLU A 94 -7.69 14.89 5.51
N ARG A 95 -6.68 14.18 5.01
CA ARG A 95 -5.90 13.20 5.79
C ARG A 95 -4.58 13.81 6.20
N LYS A 96 -4.26 13.76 7.48
CA LYS A 96 -2.98 14.19 8.04
C LYS A 96 -2.26 13.01 8.66
N GLN A 97 -1.09 12.70 8.14
CA GLN A 97 -0.23 11.65 8.69
C GLN A 97 1.05 12.24 9.26
N LYS A 98 1.42 11.77 10.45
CA LYS A 98 2.67 12.13 11.12
C LYS A 98 3.40 10.84 11.50
N SER A 99 4.69 10.78 11.18
CA SER A 99 5.52 9.63 11.51
C SER A 99 6.82 10.07 12.13
N VAL A 100 7.30 9.31 13.12
CA VAL A 100 8.64 9.43 13.68
C VAL A 100 9.30 8.07 13.68
N GLY A 101 10.61 8.02 13.45
CA GLY A 101 11.38 6.79 13.40
C GLY A 101 12.75 6.94 13.99
N ILE A 102 13.27 5.85 14.56
CA ILE A 102 14.63 5.72 15.07
C ILE A 102 15.20 4.43 14.48
N ASP A 103 16.36 4.52 13.86
CA ASP A 103 17.16 3.40 13.41
C ASP A 103 18.43 3.32 14.25
N TYR A 104 18.75 2.15 14.79
CA TYR A 104 19.97 1.88 15.54
C TYR A 104 20.76 0.78 14.87
N MET A 105 22.01 1.07 14.54
CA MET A 105 22.92 0.14 13.90
C MET A 105 23.96 -0.37 14.89
N HIS A 106 24.09 -1.69 14.96
CA HIS A 106 25.16 -2.37 15.69
C HIS A 106 25.82 -3.42 14.79
N ASP A 107 27.06 -3.20 14.43
CA ASP A 107 27.81 -4.02 13.47
C ASP A 107 27.07 -4.18 12.13
N ARG A 108 26.54 -5.39 11.86
CA ARG A 108 25.81 -5.75 10.65
C ARG A 108 24.31 -5.85 10.85
N THR A 109 23.82 -5.44 12.03
CA THR A 109 22.42 -5.48 12.38
C THR A 109 21.91 -4.05 12.52
N SER A 110 20.78 -3.76 11.89
CA SER A 110 20.03 -2.53 12.10
C SER A 110 18.69 -2.87 12.75
N PHE A 111 18.34 -2.11 13.77
CA PHE A 111 17.04 -2.15 14.44
C PHE A 111 16.29 -0.87 14.11
N SER A 112 15.03 -0.97 13.73
CA SER A 112 14.18 0.17 13.48
C SER A 112 12.96 0.17 14.40
N LEU A 113 12.58 1.34 14.89
CA LEU A 113 11.37 1.60 15.64
C LEU A 113 10.65 2.78 14.99
N GLY A 114 9.38 2.62 14.68
CA GLY A 114 8.56 3.67 14.08
C GLY A 114 7.23 3.83 14.79
N TYR A 115 6.73 5.05 14.81
CA TYR A 115 5.39 5.39 15.25
C TYR A 115 4.74 6.32 14.22
N THR A 116 3.52 5.99 13.82
CA THR A 116 2.75 6.77 12.83
C THR A 116 1.35 7.01 13.36
N THR A 117 0.85 8.22 13.18
CA THR A 117 -0.56 8.56 13.35
C THR A 117 -1.12 9.05 12.03
N SER A 118 -2.37 8.71 11.74
CA SER A 118 -3.16 9.24 10.62
C SER A 118 -4.52 9.68 11.14
N ASP A 119 -4.88 10.90 10.80
CA ASP A 119 -6.15 11.52 11.20
C ASP A 119 -6.93 11.94 9.96
N GLU A 120 -8.14 11.40 9.85
CA GLU A 120 -9.19 11.76 8.88
C GLU A 120 -10.47 12.06 9.66
N ASN A 121 -11.46 12.63 9.02
CA ASN A 121 -12.73 12.95 9.69
C ASN A 121 -13.50 11.70 10.14
N ASP A 122 -13.34 10.58 9.42
CA ASP A 122 -14.04 9.33 9.65
C ASP A 122 -13.11 8.14 9.93
N TYR A 123 -11.80 8.37 10.02
CA TYR A 123 -10.83 7.34 10.31
C TYR A 123 -9.61 7.88 11.08
N GLN A 124 -9.28 7.23 12.19
CA GLN A 124 -8.07 7.52 12.95
C GLN A 124 -7.23 6.26 13.09
N ALA A 125 -5.92 6.37 12.88
CA ALA A 125 -5.01 5.25 12.97
C ALA A 125 -3.77 5.58 13.79
N LYS A 126 -3.29 4.59 14.56
CA LYS A 126 -2.01 4.59 15.26
C LYS A 126 -1.28 3.32 14.93
N THR A 127 -0.06 3.42 14.41
CA THR A 127 0.73 2.26 14.01
C THR A 127 2.11 2.30 14.65
N TYR A 128 2.50 1.19 15.25
CA TYR A 128 3.84 0.92 15.77
C TYR A 128 4.54 -0.06 14.84
N ASN A 129 5.78 0.22 14.46
CA ASN A 129 6.57 -0.61 13.58
C ASN A 129 7.89 -0.98 14.26
N LEU A 130 8.25 -2.24 14.19
CA LEU A 130 9.54 -2.79 14.61
C LEU A 130 10.19 -3.44 13.39
N GLY A 131 11.49 -3.24 13.22
CA GLY A 131 12.24 -3.87 12.14
C GLY A 131 13.60 -4.34 12.62
N VAL A 132 14.08 -5.43 12.02
CA VAL A 132 15.44 -5.93 12.18
C VAL A 132 15.99 -6.28 10.80
N THR A 133 17.10 -5.68 10.44
CA THR A 133 17.83 -5.98 9.21
C THR A 133 19.19 -6.54 9.56
N GLN A 134 19.54 -7.70 9.00
CA GLN A 134 20.81 -8.37 9.20
C GLN A 134 21.47 -8.73 7.87
N THR A 135 22.73 -8.36 7.72
CA THR A 135 23.54 -8.77 6.55
C THR A 135 24.45 -9.94 6.88
N PHE A 136 24.64 -10.83 5.90
CA PHE A 136 25.41 -12.06 6.01
C PHE A 136 26.34 -12.22 4.80
N PHE A 137 27.32 -13.12 4.93
CA PHE A 137 28.20 -13.59 3.85
C PHE A 137 28.93 -12.45 3.10
N GLY A 138 29.49 -11.49 3.86
CA GLY A 138 30.16 -10.33 3.26
C GLY A 138 29.19 -9.44 2.47
N ASP A 139 27.99 -9.26 3.03
CA ASP A 139 26.91 -8.41 2.51
C ASP A 139 26.25 -8.90 1.21
N LEU A 140 26.49 -10.17 0.86
CA LEU A 140 25.82 -10.78 -0.29
C LEU A 140 24.37 -11.12 0.00
N THR A 141 23.99 -11.36 1.26
CA THR A 141 22.64 -11.69 1.69
C THR A 141 22.18 -10.69 2.74
N THR A 142 20.99 -10.12 2.55
CA THR A 142 20.34 -9.27 3.54
C THR A 142 19.00 -9.88 3.90
N LEU A 143 18.78 -10.08 5.19
CA LEU A 143 17.51 -10.49 5.77
C LEU A 143 16.89 -9.28 6.47
N ASN A 144 15.64 -8.96 6.13
CA ASN A 144 14.86 -7.95 6.82
C ASN A 144 13.58 -8.60 7.34
N PHE A 145 13.32 -8.46 8.63
CA PHE A 145 12.06 -8.80 9.27
C PHE A 145 11.43 -7.53 9.81
N SER A 146 10.12 -7.35 9.57
CA SER A 146 9.37 -6.25 10.17
C SER A 146 8.04 -6.73 10.75
N PHE A 147 7.63 -6.07 11.83
CA PHE A 147 6.36 -6.26 12.50
C PHE A 147 5.68 -4.90 12.66
N GLY A 148 4.44 -4.80 12.18
CA GLY A 148 3.57 -3.65 12.36
C GLY A 148 2.39 -4.00 13.26
N PHE A 149 2.06 -3.10 14.19
CA PHE A 149 0.85 -3.19 15.01
C PHE A 149 0.06 -1.90 14.88
N GLY A 150 -1.15 -1.98 14.35
CA GLY A 150 -2.08 -0.88 14.14
C GLY A 150 -3.27 -0.96 15.10
N GLN A 151 -3.64 0.19 15.63
CA GLN A 151 -4.89 0.41 16.36
C GLN A 151 -5.63 1.54 15.65
N ASP A 152 -6.70 1.17 15.00
CA ASP A 152 -7.46 2.06 14.15
C ASP A 152 -8.87 2.22 14.70
N GLN A 153 -9.49 3.36 14.42
CA GLN A 153 -10.86 3.66 14.81
C GLN A 153 -11.63 4.16 13.59
N VAL A 154 -12.73 3.47 13.27
CA VAL A 154 -13.65 3.87 12.21
C VAL A 154 -14.73 4.76 12.83
N LEU A 155 -14.92 5.92 12.23
CA LEU A 155 -15.90 6.92 12.60
C LEU A 155 -16.89 7.12 11.45
N LYS A 156 -17.90 7.93 11.65
CA LYS A 156 -18.82 8.35 10.59
C LYS A 156 -19.02 9.84 10.63
N ASN A 157 -19.02 10.46 9.45
CA ASN A 157 -19.34 11.87 9.32
C ASN A 157 -20.83 12.09 9.11
N ARG A 158 -21.35 13.09 9.79
CA ARG A 158 -22.69 13.63 9.54
C ARG A 158 -22.56 14.87 8.65
N LYS A 159 -23.34 14.94 7.57
CA LYS A 159 -23.43 16.16 6.77
C LYS A 159 -24.08 17.28 7.55
N ILE A 160 -23.44 18.43 7.57
CA ILE A 160 -24.02 19.68 8.00
C ILE A 160 -24.72 20.30 6.77
N GLU A 161 -26.00 20.59 6.88
CA GLU A 161 -26.77 21.23 5.80
C GLU A 161 -26.13 22.57 5.41
N GLY A 162 -25.68 22.69 4.16
CA GLY A 162 -25.00 23.90 3.64
C GLY A 162 -23.48 23.91 3.78
N SER A 163 -22.84 22.88 4.35
CA SER A 163 -21.38 22.72 4.40
C SER A 163 -20.88 21.69 3.39
N LEU A 164 -19.67 21.90 2.86
CA LEU A 164 -18.92 20.90 2.07
C LEU A 164 -18.16 19.93 2.98
N GLU A 165 -17.93 20.32 4.24
CA GLU A 165 -17.23 19.55 5.26
C GLU A 165 -18.26 18.87 6.18
N GLY A 166 -18.04 17.61 6.53
CA GLY A 166 -18.82 16.89 7.52
C GLY A 166 -18.18 16.99 8.91
N GLU A 167 -18.98 16.96 9.95
CA GLU A 167 -18.51 16.70 11.33
C GLU A 167 -18.66 15.22 11.67
N THR A 168 -17.87 14.72 12.60
CA THR A 168 -18.04 13.36 13.12
C THR A 168 -19.46 13.20 13.68
N ASP A 169 -20.16 12.16 13.26
CA ASP A 169 -21.51 11.85 13.70
C ASP A 169 -21.48 11.39 15.17
N PRO A 170 -22.05 12.17 16.11
CA PRO A 170 -22.01 11.81 17.53
C PRO A 170 -22.92 10.62 17.87
N ASP A 171 -23.85 10.28 17.00
CA ASP A 171 -24.77 9.15 17.18
C ASP A 171 -24.19 7.85 16.63
N PHE A 172 -23.08 7.91 15.86
CA PHE A 172 -22.36 6.75 15.38
C PHE A 172 -21.35 6.30 16.44
N ARG A 173 -21.47 5.05 16.89
CA ARG A 173 -20.49 4.47 17.80
C ARG A 173 -19.18 4.20 17.05
N PRO A 174 -18.05 4.74 17.53
CA PRO A 174 -16.74 4.40 16.95
C PRO A 174 -16.48 2.90 17.00
N LEU A 175 -15.94 2.35 15.89
CA LEU A 175 -15.64 0.92 15.78
C LEU A 175 -14.12 0.73 15.80
N ASP A 176 -13.62 0.00 16.77
CA ASP A 176 -12.20 -0.24 16.95
C ASP A 176 -11.73 -1.44 16.11
N LYS A 177 -10.58 -1.26 15.45
CA LYS A 177 -9.93 -2.26 14.62
C LYS A 177 -8.48 -2.44 15.03
N GLU A 178 -8.03 -3.69 15.15
CA GLU A 178 -6.61 -4.05 15.24
C GLU A 178 -6.09 -4.56 13.90
N ARG A 179 -4.85 -4.18 13.60
CA ARG A 179 -4.12 -4.67 12.44
C ARG A 179 -2.73 -5.14 12.86
N ARG A 180 -2.30 -6.29 12.33
CA ARG A 180 -0.95 -6.83 12.49
C ARG A 180 -0.38 -7.19 11.13
N THR A 181 0.80 -6.69 10.86
CA THR A 181 1.54 -6.94 9.62
C THR A 181 2.86 -7.60 9.95
N TYR A 182 3.15 -8.71 9.31
CA TYR A 182 4.43 -9.40 9.37
C TYR A 182 5.05 -9.38 7.97
N SER A 183 6.31 -9.01 7.87
CA SER A 183 7.02 -9.00 6.59
C SER A 183 8.42 -9.61 6.76
N LEU A 184 8.77 -10.49 5.84
CA LEU A 184 10.10 -11.09 5.74
C LEU A 184 10.62 -10.87 4.33
N ASN A 185 11.77 -10.20 4.21
CA ASN A 185 12.43 -9.96 2.94
C ASN A 185 13.83 -10.57 2.96
N ILE A 186 14.16 -11.31 1.92
CA ILE A 186 15.49 -11.90 1.70
C ILE A 186 16.01 -11.36 0.39
N SER A 187 17.04 -10.52 0.46
CA SER A 187 17.76 -10.01 -0.71
C SER A 187 19.08 -10.75 -0.87
N GLN A 188 19.39 -11.15 -2.11
CA GLN A 188 20.61 -11.88 -2.45
C GLN A 188 21.27 -11.27 -3.67
N ILE A 189 22.54 -10.93 -3.54
CA ILE A 189 23.42 -10.59 -4.67
C ILE A 189 23.88 -11.92 -5.27
N LEU A 190 23.32 -12.30 -6.43
CA LEU A 190 23.66 -13.53 -7.12
C LEU A 190 24.90 -13.39 -8.00
N THR A 191 25.07 -12.26 -8.64
CA THR A 191 26.24 -11.91 -9.45
C THR A 191 26.56 -10.42 -9.30
N ARG A 192 27.65 -9.95 -9.88
CA ARG A 192 28.02 -8.52 -9.91
C ARG A 192 26.92 -7.64 -10.51
N ASN A 193 26.08 -8.19 -11.34
CA ASN A 193 25.05 -7.46 -12.10
C ASN A 193 23.63 -7.86 -11.74
N LEU A 194 23.43 -8.87 -10.89
CA LEU A 194 22.09 -9.41 -10.57
C LEU A 194 21.86 -9.45 -9.05
N ILE A 195 20.85 -8.74 -8.62
CA ILE A 195 20.30 -8.79 -7.27
C ILE A 195 18.88 -9.33 -7.36
N THR A 196 18.52 -10.25 -6.45
CA THR A 196 17.17 -10.79 -6.32
C THR A 196 16.66 -10.56 -4.92
N GLU A 197 15.35 -10.44 -4.79
CA GLU A 197 14.68 -10.28 -3.49
C GLU A 197 13.40 -11.13 -3.48
N LEU A 198 13.25 -11.93 -2.45
CA LEU A 198 12.01 -12.64 -2.10
C LEU A 198 11.39 -11.94 -0.91
N SER A 199 10.11 -11.59 -1.00
CA SER A 199 9.34 -10.99 0.07
C SER A 199 8.10 -11.82 0.37
N VAL A 200 7.83 -12.03 1.65
CA VAL A 200 6.61 -12.65 2.16
C VAL A 200 5.97 -11.70 3.16
N GLU A 201 4.69 -11.45 3.01
CA GLU A 201 3.91 -10.55 3.86
C GLU A 201 2.64 -11.26 4.31
N SER A 202 2.29 -11.13 5.60
CA SER A 202 1.04 -11.60 6.16
C SER A 202 0.39 -10.48 6.96
N ASN A 203 -0.87 -10.19 6.67
CA ASN A 203 -1.66 -9.17 7.36
C ASN A 203 -2.86 -9.82 8.03
N THR A 204 -3.17 -9.36 9.23
CA THR A 204 -4.40 -9.72 9.95
C THR A 204 -5.09 -8.45 10.42
N GLU A 205 -6.37 -8.34 10.14
CA GLU A 205 -7.24 -7.27 10.63
C GLU A 205 -8.44 -7.88 11.34
N ALA A 206 -8.82 -7.29 12.46
CA ALA A 206 -9.96 -7.75 13.24
C ALA A 206 -10.68 -6.59 13.91
N CYS A 207 -12.00 -6.63 13.95
CA CYS A 207 -12.81 -5.75 14.77
C CYS A 207 -12.69 -6.18 16.24
N ILE A 208 -12.53 -5.20 17.14
CA ILE A 208 -12.56 -5.37 18.58
C ILE A 208 -13.91 -4.89 19.07
N ASP A 209 -14.39 -5.36 20.22
CA ASP A 209 -15.63 -4.89 20.87
C ASP A 209 -16.88 -4.90 19.96
N MET A 210 -17.19 -6.08 19.45
CA MET A 210 -18.32 -6.27 18.56
C MET A 210 -19.63 -6.27 19.31
N LEU A 211 -20.55 -5.39 18.87
CA LEU A 211 -21.99 -5.61 19.04
C LEU A 211 -22.52 -6.39 17.83
N GLU A 212 -23.54 -7.21 18.06
CA GLU A 212 -24.21 -7.98 17.02
C GLU A 212 -24.49 -7.14 15.77
N PHE A 213 -23.91 -7.52 14.59
CA PHE A 213 -24.13 -6.94 13.26
C PHE A 213 -23.35 -5.66 12.87
N GLU A 214 -22.42 -5.18 13.66
CA GLU A 214 -21.56 -4.06 13.26
C GLU A 214 -20.14 -4.55 12.87
N THR A 215 -19.66 -4.17 11.69
CA THR A 215 -18.31 -4.48 11.23
C THR A 215 -17.48 -3.20 11.06
N CYS A 216 -16.22 -3.24 11.49
CA CYS A 216 -15.27 -2.15 11.33
C CYS A 216 -14.48 -2.23 10.01
N LEU A 217 -14.71 -3.27 9.20
CA LEU A 217 -13.93 -3.54 7.99
C LEU A 217 -14.59 -3.01 6.71
N ASN A 218 -15.83 -2.54 6.78
CA ASN A 218 -16.50 -1.87 5.68
C ASN A 218 -16.43 -0.34 5.85
N ASN A 219 -16.60 0.34 4.74
CA ASN A 219 -16.86 1.78 4.76
C ASN A 219 -18.33 2.02 5.16
N PRO A 220 -18.62 2.77 6.25
CA PRO A 220 -19.96 2.95 6.79
C PRO A 220 -20.94 3.72 5.87
N TYR A 221 -20.44 4.25 4.75
CA TYR A 221 -21.24 4.97 3.74
C TYR A 221 -21.64 4.09 2.56
N ARG A 222 -21.07 2.86 2.42
CA ARG A 222 -21.31 2.00 1.25
C ARG A 222 -22.57 1.16 1.41
N ASN A 223 -23.22 0.92 0.27
CA ASN A 223 -24.42 0.13 0.18
C ASN A 223 -24.26 -0.94 -0.90
N TYR A 224 -24.68 -2.18 -0.61
CA TYR A 224 -24.87 -3.20 -1.62
C TYR A 224 -26.20 -2.98 -2.37
N SER A 225 -26.30 -3.48 -3.58
CA SER A 225 -27.48 -3.39 -4.44
C SER A 225 -28.18 -4.74 -4.59
N TYR A 226 -29.49 -4.74 -4.57
CA TYR A 226 -30.31 -5.94 -4.76
C TYR A 226 -31.57 -5.65 -5.59
N LEU A 227 -32.21 -6.70 -6.13
CA LEU A 227 -33.50 -6.59 -6.79
C LEU A 227 -34.62 -6.61 -5.75
N ASP A 228 -35.47 -5.59 -5.78
CA ASP A 228 -36.70 -5.56 -4.99
C ASP A 228 -37.76 -6.49 -5.61
N PRO A 229 -38.92 -6.74 -4.92
CA PRO A 229 -40.01 -7.57 -5.46
C PRO A 229 -40.61 -7.09 -6.80
N ASN A 230 -40.34 -5.83 -7.18
CA ASN A 230 -40.78 -5.24 -8.46
C ASN A 230 -39.73 -5.33 -9.55
N GLY A 231 -38.57 -5.96 -9.27
CA GLY A 231 -37.46 -6.06 -10.18
C GLY A 231 -36.69 -4.76 -10.36
N GLN A 232 -36.79 -3.83 -9.42
CA GLN A 232 -36.04 -2.58 -9.41
C GLN A 232 -34.80 -2.71 -8.51
N ARG A 233 -33.74 -1.93 -8.81
CA ARG A 233 -32.53 -1.86 -7.99
C ARG A 233 -32.85 -1.11 -6.69
N ALA A 234 -32.67 -1.76 -5.56
CA ALA A 234 -32.72 -1.20 -4.22
C ALA A 234 -31.34 -1.33 -3.55
N SER A 235 -31.12 -0.64 -2.45
CA SER A 235 -29.84 -0.67 -1.73
C SER A 235 -29.99 -0.68 -0.22
N LYS A 236 -29.04 -1.32 0.46
CA LYS A 236 -28.91 -1.39 1.93
C LYS A 236 -27.42 -1.28 2.30
N PRO A 237 -27.10 -0.87 3.55
CA PRO A 237 -25.73 -0.86 4.03
C PRO A 237 -25.03 -2.21 3.84
N GLU A 238 -23.77 -2.17 3.41
CA GLU A 238 -22.95 -3.36 3.26
C GLU A 238 -22.69 -4.04 4.60
N ASN A 239 -22.45 -5.35 4.56
CA ASN A 239 -22.09 -6.15 5.72
C ASN A 239 -20.93 -7.06 5.40
N TYR A 240 -19.81 -6.89 6.10
CA TYR A 240 -18.55 -7.62 5.90
C TYR A 240 -18.28 -8.60 7.03
N PRO A 241 -17.39 -9.59 6.80
CA PRO A 241 -16.81 -10.37 7.89
C PRO A 241 -16.08 -9.47 8.89
N LEU A 242 -15.91 -9.97 10.12
CA LEU A 242 -15.27 -9.23 11.22
C LEU A 242 -13.75 -9.36 11.25
N THR A 243 -13.20 -10.19 10.37
CA THR A 243 -11.77 -10.42 10.23
C THR A 243 -11.37 -10.45 8.77
N HIS A 244 -10.20 -9.91 8.49
CA HIS A 244 -9.56 -9.98 7.18
C HIS A 244 -8.11 -10.44 7.35
N ASN A 245 -7.77 -11.58 6.77
CA ASN A 245 -6.42 -12.12 6.80
C ASN A 245 -5.93 -12.26 5.36
N SER A 246 -4.72 -11.80 5.09
CA SER A 246 -4.16 -11.86 3.75
C SER A 246 -2.68 -12.20 3.77
N ASP A 247 -2.25 -12.92 2.73
CA ASP A 247 -0.86 -13.31 2.50
C ASP A 247 -0.43 -12.86 1.11
N ALA A 248 0.82 -12.42 1.00
CA ALA A 248 1.40 -12.08 -0.28
C ALA A 248 2.84 -12.56 -0.39
N VAL A 249 3.20 -13.01 -1.59
CA VAL A 249 4.58 -13.39 -1.93
C VAL A 249 4.99 -12.58 -3.14
N SER A 250 6.17 -11.98 -3.11
CA SER A 250 6.75 -11.29 -4.27
C SER A 250 8.18 -11.71 -4.53
N LEU A 251 8.52 -11.75 -5.82
CA LEU A 251 9.88 -11.98 -6.31
C LEU A 251 10.28 -10.78 -7.17
N ARG A 252 11.43 -10.21 -6.85
CA ARG A 252 12.04 -9.11 -7.59
C ARG A 252 13.42 -9.51 -8.07
N ALA A 253 13.77 -9.13 -9.29
CA ALA A 253 15.11 -9.27 -9.85
C ALA A 253 15.53 -7.95 -10.49
N MET A 254 16.72 -7.47 -10.19
CA MET A 254 17.31 -6.27 -10.76
C MET A 254 18.62 -6.62 -11.45
N TYR A 255 18.69 -6.37 -12.75
CA TYR A 255 19.85 -6.66 -13.57
C TYR A 255 20.49 -5.37 -14.11
N HIS A 256 21.77 -5.18 -13.82
CA HIS A 256 22.56 -4.06 -14.33
C HIS A 256 23.09 -4.37 -15.72
N LEU A 257 22.82 -3.48 -16.68
CA LEU A 257 23.26 -3.55 -18.06
C LEU A 257 24.58 -2.80 -18.28
N PRO A 258 25.42 -3.20 -19.27
CA PRO A 258 26.75 -2.61 -19.46
C PRO A 258 26.80 -1.11 -19.79
N PHE A 259 25.68 -0.54 -20.26
CA PHE A 259 25.58 0.85 -20.73
C PHE A 259 24.88 1.78 -19.73
N SER A 260 25.23 1.67 -18.45
CA SER A 260 24.67 2.49 -17.35
C SER A 260 23.14 2.45 -17.25
N ALA A 261 22.58 1.28 -17.48
CA ALA A 261 21.16 1.04 -17.37
C ALA A 261 20.85 -0.15 -16.46
N SER A 262 19.61 -0.27 -16.00
CA SER A 262 19.14 -1.44 -15.26
C SER A 262 17.72 -1.81 -15.67
N VAL A 263 17.44 -3.10 -15.56
CA VAL A 263 16.08 -3.64 -15.70
C VAL A 263 15.68 -4.26 -14.38
N ARG A 264 14.49 -3.89 -13.87
CA ARG A 264 13.86 -4.50 -12.72
C ARG A 264 12.62 -5.25 -13.18
N LEU A 265 12.53 -6.50 -12.79
CA LEU A 265 11.34 -7.34 -12.96
C LEU A 265 10.79 -7.65 -11.58
N GLU A 266 9.49 -7.58 -11.44
CA GLU A 266 8.80 -7.91 -10.19
C GLU A 266 7.51 -8.66 -10.48
N GLY A 267 7.24 -9.74 -9.73
CA GLY A 267 5.97 -10.44 -9.71
C GLY A 267 5.49 -10.56 -8.27
N ARG A 268 4.19 -10.37 -8.02
CA ARG A 268 3.55 -10.53 -6.71
C ARG A 268 2.26 -11.31 -6.86
N HIS A 269 2.07 -12.27 -5.98
CA HIS A 269 0.82 -13.01 -5.79
C HIS A 269 0.26 -12.70 -4.40
N TYR A 270 -1.05 -12.49 -4.31
CA TYR A 270 -1.80 -12.17 -3.11
C TYR A 270 -3.01 -13.06 -3.00
N THR A 271 -3.34 -13.49 -1.78
CA THR A 271 -4.58 -14.19 -1.45
C THR A 271 -5.09 -13.74 -0.10
N ASP A 272 -6.40 -13.82 0.12
CA ASP A 272 -7.02 -13.53 1.39
C ASP A 272 -8.14 -14.51 1.77
N ASN A 273 -8.64 -14.38 3.01
CA ASN A 273 -9.73 -15.20 3.53
C ASN A 273 -11.13 -14.70 3.09
N TRP A 274 -11.19 -13.66 2.26
CA TRP A 274 -12.41 -13.19 1.61
C TRP A 274 -12.58 -13.79 0.21
N GLY A 275 -11.62 -14.62 -0.25
CA GLY A 275 -11.64 -15.28 -1.56
C GLY A 275 -10.97 -14.47 -2.67
N VAL A 276 -10.41 -13.30 -2.37
CA VAL A 276 -9.66 -12.53 -3.37
C VAL A 276 -8.30 -13.17 -3.62
N SER A 277 -8.01 -13.40 -4.90
CA SER A 277 -6.69 -13.76 -5.39
C SER A 277 -6.24 -12.74 -6.42
N ALA A 278 -5.04 -12.19 -6.26
CA ALA A 278 -4.53 -11.15 -7.14
C ALA A 278 -3.10 -11.41 -7.61
N ASN A 279 -2.83 -11.01 -8.84
CA ASN A 279 -1.51 -11.10 -9.45
C ASN A 279 -1.06 -9.74 -9.98
N ASN A 280 0.21 -9.44 -9.79
CA ASN A 280 0.86 -8.24 -10.28
C ASN A 280 2.17 -8.60 -10.96
N ALA A 281 2.44 -8.02 -12.12
CA ALA A 281 3.76 -8.08 -12.77
C ALA A 281 4.18 -6.69 -13.22
N GLU A 282 5.43 -6.34 -12.96
CA GLU A 282 6.03 -5.04 -13.32
C GLU A 282 7.38 -5.24 -14.00
N ILE A 283 7.61 -4.49 -15.06
CA ILE A 283 8.93 -4.26 -15.64
C ILE A 283 9.27 -2.78 -15.54
N ARG A 284 10.49 -2.50 -15.12
CA ARG A 284 11.02 -1.14 -15.03
C ARG A 284 12.41 -1.10 -15.67
N TYR A 285 12.58 -0.16 -16.58
CA TYR A 285 13.87 0.15 -17.20
C TYR A 285 14.35 1.51 -16.72
N THR A 286 15.56 1.57 -16.19
CA THR A 286 16.18 2.80 -15.71
C THR A 286 17.49 3.03 -16.45
N HIS A 287 17.73 4.24 -16.97
CA HIS A 287 18.92 4.61 -17.68
C HIS A 287 19.53 5.90 -17.12
N ASP A 288 20.81 5.85 -16.82
CA ASP A 288 21.60 6.99 -16.35
C ASP A 288 22.27 7.68 -17.54
N PHE A 289 21.77 8.86 -17.90
CA PHE A 289 22.32 9.71 -18.95
C PHE A 289 23.30 10.70 -18.34
N LYS A 290 24.60 10.57 -18.66
CA LYS A 290 25.65 11.51 -18.29
C LYS A 290 25.83 11.79 -16.79
N LYS A 291 25.44 10.86 -15.93
CA LYS A 291 25.51 10.92 -14.44
C LYS A 291 24.64 11.99 -13.77
N ASP A 292 23.95 12.82 -14.53
CA ASP A 292 23.13 13.91 -13.99
C ASP A 292 21.65 13.76 -14.29
N LEU A 293 21.29 12.91 -15.24
CA LEU A 293 19.90 12.67 -15.66
C LEU A 293 19.62 11.18 -15.68
N LEU A 294 18.70 10.74 -14.82
CA LEU A 294 18.20 9.38 -14.79
C LEU A 294 16.77 9.37 -15.31
N VAL A 295 16.50 8.50 -16.27
CA VAL A 295 15.16 8.30 -16.85
C VAL A 295 14.69 6.90 -16.53
N GLU A 296 13.45 6.79 -16.11
CA GLU A 296 12.79 5.53 -15.76
C GLU A 296 11.54 5.33 -16.62
N LEU A 297 11.38 4.13 -17.17
CA LEU A 297 10.16 3.67 -17.85
C LEU A 297 9.61 2.49 -17.07
N LYS A 298 8.30 2.49 -16.83
CA LYS A 298 7.58 1.46 -16.08
C LYS A 298 6.39 0.96 -16.87
N TYR A 299 6.18 -0.37 -16.85
CA TYR A 299 4.95 -1.00 -17.27
C TYR A 299 4.53 -2.02 -16.22
N ARG A 300 3.28 -1.95 -15.77
CA ARG A 300 2.71 -2.82 -14.76
C ARG A 300 1.36 -3.34 -15.23
N VAL A 301 1.10 -4.61 -14.96
CA VAL A 301 -0.20 -5.25 -15.12
C VAL A 301 -0.64 -5.83 -13.78
N TYR A 302 -1.94 -5.77 -13.52
CA TYR A 302 -2.56 -6.29 -12.32
C TYR A 302 -3.89 -6.93 -12.67
N SER A 303 -4.28 -7.99 -11.96
CA SER A 303 -5.60 -8.59 -12.03
C SER A 303 -5.98 -9.20 -10.69
N GLN A 304 -7.27 -9.20 -10.37
CA GLN A 304 -7.82 -9.86 -9.19
C GLN A 304 -9.16 -10.55 -9.48
N THR A 305 -9.47 -11.56 -8.65
CA THR A 305 -10.80 -12.18 -8.57
C THR A 305 -11.73 -11.36 -7.67
N ALA A 306 -13.01 -11.67 -7.67
CA ALA A 306 -13.98 -11.12 -6.71
C ALA A 306 -13.77 -11.70 -5.31
N ALA A 307 -14.21 -10.96 -4.28
CA ALA A 307 -14.47 -11.54 -2.97
C ALA A 307 -15.72 -12.43 -3.00
N ASP A 308 -15.78 -13.46 -2.14
CA ASP A 308 -16.86 -14.45 -2.09
C ASP A 308 -18.24 -13.83 -1.78
N PHE A 309 -18.27 -12.68 -1.13
CA PHE A 309 -19.47 -11.95 -0.74
C PHE A 309 -19.71 -10.68 -1.59
N TYR A 310 -18.97 -10.51 -2.69
CA TYR A 310 -19.18 -9.44 -3.65
C TYR A 310 -20.24 -9.81 -4.70
N SER A 311 -21.08 -8.84 -5.05
CA SER A 311 -21.90 -8.85 -6.28
C SER A 311 -22.27 -7.44 -6.69
N ASP A 312 -22.29 -7.13 -8.00
CA ASP A 312 -22.81 -5.85 -8.50
C ASP A 312 -24.32 -5.70 -8.23
N LEU A 313 -25.06 -6.83 -8.27
CA LEU A 313 -26.48 -6.86 -8.03
C LEU A 313 -26.91 -8.20 -7.42
N PHE A 314 -27.36 -8.19 -6.19
CA PHE A 314 -27.89 -9.38 -5.51
C PHE A 314 -29.32 -9.71 -5.95
N PRO A 315 -29.71 -11.00 -6.00
CA PRO A 315 -31.03 -11.39 -6.49
C PRO A 315 -32.19 -10.93 -5.57
N TYR A 316 -31.92 -10.72 -4.28
CA TYR A 316 -32.89 -10.20 -3.29
C TYR A 316 -32.16 -9.70 -2.05
N GLU A 317 -32.88 -8.95 -1.20
CA GLU A 317 -32.34 -8.43 0.06
C GLU A 317 -31.87 -9.58 0.98
N LYS A 318 -30.66 -9.44 1.55
CA LYS A 318 -30.07 -10.44 2.47
C LYS A 318 -29.98 -11.85 1.85
N SER A 319 -29.62 -11.93 0.57
CA SER A 319 -29.47 -13.21 -0.14
C SER A 319 -28.35 -14.08 0.43
N GLN A 320 -27.43 -13.51 1.19
CA GLN A 320 -26.36 -14.20 1.91
C GLN A 320 -26.00 -13.43 3.20
N THR A 321 -25.10 -13.99 4.02
CA THR A 321 -24.71 -13.42 5.32
C THR A 321 -23.93 -12.13 5.18
N PHE A 322 -22.93 -12.12 4.31
CA PHE A 322 -22.10 -10.94 4.00
C PHE A 322 -22.41 -10.48 2.59
N LEU A 323 -22.48 -9.18 2.39
CA LEU A 323 -22.91 -8.57 1.14
C LEU A 323 -22.15 -7.28 0.90
N ALA A 324 -21.46 -7.20 -0.23
CA ALA A 324 -20.73 -6.01 -0.64
C ALA A 324 -20.91 -5.75 -2.13
N ARG A 325 -20.95 -4.48 -2.50
CA ARG A 325 -20.86 -3.98 -3.87
C ARG A 325 -19.65 -3.06 -4.04
N ASP A 326 -18.68 -3.17 -3.15
CA ASP A 326 -17.46 -2.40 -3.26
C ASP A 326 -16.69 -2.76 -4.54
N LYS A 327 -16.40 -1.77 -5.38
CA LYS A 327 -15.62 -1.98 -6.61
C LYS A 327 -14.23 -2.54 -6.34
N GLU A 328 -13.67 -2.29 -5.15
CA GLU A 328 -12.35 -2.81 -4.76
C GLU A 328 -12.37 -4.31 -4.48
N LEU A 329 -13.55 -4.86 -4.16
CA LEU A 329 -13.79 -6.30 -3.97
C LEU A 329 -14.26 -7.00 -5.26
N SER A 330 -14.49 -6.25 -6.33
CA SER A 330 -14.91 -6.79 -7.61
C SER A 330 -13.74 -7.41 -8.39
N PRO A 331 -14.03 -8.27 -9.40
CA PRO A 331 -12.99 -8.71 -10.32
C PRO A 331 -12.64 -7.56 -11.27
N PHE A 332 -11.36 -7.26 -11.40
CA PHE A 332 -10.88 -6.25 -12.34
C PHE A 332 -9.44 -6.49 -12.77
N SER A 333 -9.05 -5.83 -13.85
CA SER A 333 -7.66 -5.74 -14.28
C SER A 333 -7.22 -4.30 -14.45
N SER A 334 -5.91 -4.05 -14.30
CA SER A 334 -5.35 -2.74 -14.55
C SER A 334 -4.02 -2.79 -15.30
N LYS A 335 -3.75 -1.71 -16.04
CA LYS A 335 -2.49 -1.49 -16.75
C LYS A 335 -1.97 -0.12 -16.39
N THR A 336 -0.69 -0.05 -16.05
CA THR A 336 -0.02 1.21 -15.73
C THR A 336 1.18 1.40 -16.64
N ILE A 337 1.30 2.60 -17.22
CA ILE A 337 2.52 3.06 -17.90
C ILE A 337 3.05 4.21 -17.07
N GLY A 338 4.35 4.20 -16.79
CA GLY A 338 5.01 5.24 -15.99
C GLY A 338 6.26 5.78 -16.66
N LEU A 339 6.50 7.07 -16.44
CA LEU A 339 7.71 7.79 -16.82
C LEU A 339 8.25 8.51 -15.58
N GLY A 340 9.52 8.30 -15.28
CA GLY A 340 10.23 8.99 -14.21
C GLY A 340 11.46 9.74 -14.77
N VAL A 341 11.70 10.92 -14.22
CA VAL A 341 12.90 11.71 -14.52
C VAL A 341 13.49 12.21 -13.21
N THR A 342 14.75 11.88 -12.95
CA THR A 342 15.54 12.42 -11.84
C THR A 342 16.68 13.22 -12.41
N TYR A 343 16.78 14.49 -12.01
CA TYR A 343 17.83 15.39 -12.43
C TYR A 343 18.68 15.84 -11.22
N LYS A 344 19.99 15.63 -11.29
CA LYS A 344 20.92 16.11 -10.29
C LYS A 344 21.12 17.61 -10.49
N LEU A 345 20.81 18.39 -9.46
CA LEU A 345 20.94 19.84 -9.52
C LEU A 345 22.42 20.25 -9.57
N PRO A 346 22.84 21.07 -10.54
CA PRO A 346 24.25 21.38 -10.77
C PRO A 346 24.84 22.41 -9.80
N TRP A 347 23.99 23.12 -9.05
CA TRP A 347 24.39 24.14 -8.10
C TRP A 347 24.56 23.59 -6.71
N ALA A 348 25.62 24.00 -6.03
CA ALA A 348 25.80 23.70 -4.62
C ALA A 348 24.79 24.52 -3.80
N ILE A 349 23.95 23.82 -3.05
CA ILE A 349 23.08 24.44 -2.06
C ILE A 349 23.83 24.39 -0.72
N PRO A 350 23.99 25.51 -0.01
CA PRO A 350 24.69 25.51 1.27
C PRO A 350 24.10 24.45 2.22
N TYR A 351 24.98 23.75 2.94
CA TYR A 351 24.65 22.67 3.88
C TYR A 351 24.22 21.33 3.27
N PHE A 352 24.14 21.20 1.93
CA PHE A 352 23.80 19.94 1.27
C PHE A 352 24.92 19.50 0.32
N GLU A 353 25.29 18.22 0.39
CA GLU A 353 26.32 17.62 -0.47
C GLU A 353 25.78 17.32 -1.87
N LYS A 354 24.51 16.97 -1.95
CA LYS A 354 23.83 16.58 -3.19
C LYS A 354 22.36 17.01 -3.15
N SER A 355 21.82 17.35 -4.29
CA SER A 355 20.39 17.63 -4.45
C SER A 355 19.87 17.12 -5.79
N THR A 356 18.62 16.66 -5.81
CA THR A 356 17.95 16.19 -7.02
C THR A 356 16.52 16.75 -7.10
N ALA A 357 16.08 16.98 -8.34
CA ALA A 357 14.69 17.20 -8.67
C ALA A 357 14.15 15.96 -9.38
N ASN A 358 12.97 15.50 -8.95
CA ASN A 358 12.40 14.24 -9.37
C ASN A 358 10.96 14.48 -9.82
N LEU A 359 10.61 14.00 -11.01
CA LEU A 359 9.26 14.05 -11.57
C LEU A 359 8.87 12.66 -12.04
N PHE A 360 7.75 12.14 -11.53
CA PHE A 360 7.17 10.85 -11.94
C PHE A 360 5.73 11.06 -12.37
N TRP A 361 5.36 10.44 -13.48
CA TRP A 361 4.01 10.36 -13.99
C TRP A 361 3.64 8.92 -14.26
N ASP A 362 2.49 8.51 -13.75
CA ASP A 362 1.90 7.20 -14.00
C ASP A 362 0.49 7.38 -14.59
N HIS A 363 0.24 6.75 -15.72
CA HIS A 363 -1.10 6.62 -16.29
C HIS A 363 -1.64 5.22 -16.02
N VAL A 364 -2.76 5.16 -15.32
CA VAL A 364 -3.41 3.92 -14.91
C VAL A 364 -4.74 3.79 -15.62
N LYS A 365 -4.99 2.62 -16.22
CA LYS A 365 -6.31 2.24 -16.73
C LYS A 365 -6.79 1.01 -15.94
N ILE A 366 -8.02 1.07 -15.43
CA ILE A 366 -8.68 -0.03 -14.73
C ILE A 366 -9.95 -0.39 -15.49
N ASP A 367 -10.09 -1.67 -15.82
CA ASP A 367 -11.25 -2.25 -16.46
C ASP A 367 -11.88 -3.27 -15.49
N TYR A 368 -13.15 -3.06 -15.14
CA TYR A 368 -13.91 -3.91 -14.22
C TYR A 368 -14.66 -4.98 -14.99
N ASP A 369 -14.66 -6.22 -14.48
CA ASP A 369 -15.28 -7.35 -15.14
C ASP A 369 -16.71 -7.62 -14.65
N ASP A 370 -17.09 -7.08 -13.48
CA ASP A 370 -18.45 -7.26 -12.91
C ASP A 370 -18.94 -6.05 -12.08
N PHE A 371 -18.32 -4.89 -12.18
CA PHE A 371 -18.83 -3.67 -11.54
C PHE A 371 -19.44 -2.75 -12.60
N ARG A 372 -20.72 -2.37 -12.47
CA ARG A 372 -21.49 -1.62 -13.46
C ARG A 372 -21.71 -0.17 -13.08
N ASP A 373 -21.67 0.71 -14.09
CA ASP A 373 -22.01 2.13 -13.94
C ASP A 373 -23.50 2.37 -14.13
N TYR A 374 -24.29 2.17 -13.10
CA TYR A 374 -25.73 2.40 -13.16
C TYR A 374 -26.12 3.88 -13.13
N ASN A 375 -25.20 4.82 -12.87
CA ASN A 375 -25.48 6.26 -12.99
C ASN A 375 -25.66 6.70 -14.44
N ASN A 376 -25.11 5.97 -15.41
CA ASN A 376 -25.42 6.19 -16.80
C ASN A 376 -26.87 5.85 -17.16
N PHE A 377 -27.53 5.01 -16.36
CA PHE A 377 -28.97 4.73 -16.50
C PHE A 377 -29.83 5.98 -16.25
N ALA A 378 -29.50 6.80 -15.25
CA ALA A 378 -30.22 8.04 -14.99
C ALA A 378 -30.02 9.12 -16.07
N LYS A 379 -28.93 9.03 -16.87
CA LYS A 379 -28.68 9.89 -18.02
C LYS A 379 -29.30 9.36 -19.31
N ALA A 380 -29.61 8.08 -19.39
CA ALA A 380 -30.24 7.40 -20.52
C ALA A 380 -31.78 7.40 -20.43
N THR A 381 -32.37 8.40 -19.82
CA THR A 381 -33.85 8.62 -19.82
C THR A 381 -34.30 9.08 -21.22
N THR A 382 -34.13 8.24 -22.22
CA THR A 382 -34.94 8.28 -23.42
C THR A 382 -35.91 7.11 -23.40
N PRO A 383 -37.19 7.28 -23.79
CA PRO A 383 -38.23 6.23 -23.73
C PRO A 383 -37.92 4.97 -24.55
N GLU A 384 -36.81 4.95 -25.30
CA GLU A 384 -36.54 3.91 -26.30
C GLU A 384 -35.18 3.19 -26.13
N GLY A 385 -34.41 3.39 -25.06
CA GLY A 385 -33.05 2.82 -25.01
C GLY A 385 -32.40 2.66 -23.64
N GLY A 386 -33.15 2.61 -22.58
CA GLY A 386 -32.61 2.33 -21.24
C GLY A 386 -32.13 0.87 -21.10
N TYR A 387 -30.97 0.68 -20.45
CA TYR A 387 -30.51 -0.65 -20.06
C TYR A 387 -31.52 -1.27 -19.07
N LYS A 388 -31.68 -2.58 -19.10
CA LYS A 388 -32.36 -3.29 -18.01
C LYS A 388 -31.46 -3.27 -16.77
N VAL A 389 -32.09 -3.35 -15.61
CA VAL A 389 -31.39 -3.46 -14.33
C VAL A 389 -30.49 -4.70 -14.35
N GLY A 390 -29.20 -4.52 -14.13
CA GLY A 390 -28.17 -5.56 -14.20
C GLY A 390 -27.52 -5.73 -15.60
N GLU A 391 -27.96 -4.99 -16.61
CA GLU A 391 -27.36 -4.97 -17.96
C GLU A 391 -26.65 -3.65 -18.27
N GLU A 392 -26.45 -2.80 -17.26
CA GLU A 392 -25.73 -1.53 -17.39
C GLU A 392 -24.28 -1.77 -17.85
N PRO A 393 -23.64 -0.80 -18.51
CA PRO A 393 -22.25 -0.93 -18.97
C PRO A 393 -21.29 -1.20 -17.80
N LEU A 394 -20.30 -2.04 -18.04
CA LEU A 394 -19.19 -2.24 -17.11
C LEU A 394 -18.44 -0.92 -16.91
N TYR A 395 -18.05 -0.68 -15.67
CA TYR A 395 -17.29 0.51 -15.31
C TYR A 395 -15.83 0.37 -15.75
N SER A 396 -15.24 1.45 -16.16
CA SER A 396 -13.80 1.58 -16.33
C SER A 396 -13.35 2.97 -15.95
N LEU A 397 -12.14 3.10 -15.47
CA LEU A 397 -11.57 4.39 -15.12
C LEU A 397 -10.16 4.55 -15.67
N LYS A 398 -9.78 5.79 -15.90
CA LYS A 398 -8.40 6.19 -16.15
C LYS A 398 -8.01 7.19 -15.08
N ALA A 399 -6.76 7.10 -14.64
CA ALA A 399 -6.20 7.99 -13.64
C ALA A 399 -4.77 8.38 -14.00
N ASP A 400 -4.40 9.60 -13.69
CA ASP A 400 -3.04 10.10 -13.77
C ASP A 400 -2.52 10.40 -12.36
N VAL A 401 -1.30 9.93 -12.08
CA VAL A 401 -0.61 10.18 -10.82
C VAL A 401 0.68 10.92 -11.12
N ILE A 402 0.80 12.14 -10.60
CA ILE A 402 1.99 12.97 -10.76
C ILE A 402 2.64 13.14 -9.39
N ARG A 403 3.94 12.92 -9.30
CA ARG A 403 4.74 13.14 -8.10
C ARG A 403 5.96 13.97 -8.47
N PHE A 404 6.06 15.14 -7.84
CA PHE A 404 7.23 15.99 -7.94
C PHE A 404 7.87 16.11 -6.56
N TYR A 405 9.17 15.84 -6.45
CA TYR A 405 9.86 16.02 -5.19
C TYR A 405 11.31 16.47 -5.39
N LEU A 406 11.78 17.21 -4.40
CA LEU A 406 13.16 17.63 -4.23
C LEU A 406 13.77 16.81 -3.10
N SER A 407 14.96 16.28 -3.33
CA SER A 407 15.75 15.57 -2.32
C SER A 407 17.07 16.27 -2.11
N PHE A 408 17.44 16.45 -0.86
CA PHE A 408 18.66 17.10 -0.42
C PHE A 408 19.37 16.18 0.58
N TRP A 409 20.64 15.87 0.33
CA TRP A 409 21.49 15.08 1.23
C TRP A 409 22.43 16.00 1.99
N PHE A 410 22.53 15.76 3.31
CA PHE A 410 23.39 16.53 4.22
C PHE A 410 24.83 16.04 4.18
#